data_d621af644e888493a34849948b0dc7ff
#
_entry.id   d621af644e888493a34849948b0dc7ff
#
_cell.length_a   1.000
_cell.length_b   1.000
_cell.length_c   1.000
_cell.angle_alpha   90.00
_cell.angle_beta   90.00
_cell.angle_gamma   90.00
#
_symmetry.space_group_name_H-M   'P 1'
#
loop_
_entity.id
_entity.type
_entity.pdbx_description
1 polymer ?
#
loop_
_entity_poly.entity_id
_entity_poly.type
_entity_poly.pdbx_seq_one_letter_code
_entity_poly.pdbx_strand_id
1 'polypeptide(L)'
;MRIDPAYLDAETAYRLITGVVVPRPIAWVTSLSGSGVLNLAPFSAFMFVSPKPPMLAISVGRKGNIYKDTAQNILNNEEYVVHIADSSLMNAVHESSTEHPPDVSEVEELRL
;
A
#
# COMPACT_ATOMS: atom_id res chain seq x y z
N MET A 1 -5.50 -25.64 -16.61
CA MET A 1 -4.50 -25.88 -15.55
C MET A 1 -5.18 -25.74 -14.19
N ARG A 2 -4.90 -26.63 -13.29
CA ARG A 2 -5.41 -26.58 -11.90
C ARG A 2 -4.21 -26.50 -10.95
N ILE A 3 -4.23 -25.54 -10.03
CA ILE A 3 -3.18 -25.32 -9.04
C ILE A 3 -3.82 -25.44 -7.65
N ASP A 4 -3.27 -26.31 -6.82
CA ASP A 4 -3.69 -26.44 -5.43
C ASP A 4 -2.84 -25.50 -4.56
N PRO A 5 -3.43 -24.46 -3.94
CA PRO A 5 -2.68 -23.52 -3.13
C PRO A 5 -2.00 -24.13 -1.91
N ALA A 6 -2.44 -25.29 -1.45
CA ALA A 6 -1.81 -25.99 -0.32
C ALA A 6 -0.35 -26.40 -0.58
N TYR A 7 0.05 -26.52 -1.84
CA TYR A 7 1.41 -26.86 -2.25
C TYR A 7 2.28 -25.68 -2.65
N LEU A 8 1.77 -24.43 -2.51
CA LEU A 8 2.50 -23.23 -2.82
C LEU A 8 3.15 -22.64 -1.56
N ASP A 9 4.44 -22.25 -1.66
CA ASP A 9 5.03 -21.38 -0.66
C ASP A 9 4.50 -19.94 -0.84
N ALA A 10 4.73 -19.08 0.14
CA ALA A 10 4.22 -17.71 0.15
C ALA A 10 4.73 -16.88 -1.04
N GLU A 11 5.99 -17.06 -1.43
CA GLU A 11 6.58 -16.33 -2.56
C GLU A 11 5.97 -16.74 -3.89
N THR A 12 5.82 -18.04 -4.12
CA THR A 12 5.21 -18.57 -5.35
C THR A 12 3.73 -18.18 -5.44
N ALA A 13 2.99 -18.26 -4.33
CA ALA A 13 1.60 -17.82 -4.27
C ALA A 13 1.47 -16.31 -4.58
N TYR A 14 2.34 -15.49 -4.02
CA TYR A 14 2.39 -14.05 -4.31
C TYR A 14 2.64 -13.77 -5.79
N ARG A 15 3.64 -14.41 -6.39
CA ARG A 15 3.96 -14.25 -7.82
C ARG A 15 2.82 -14.68 -8.73
N LEU A 16 2.18 -15.79 -8.40
CA LEU A 16 1.04 -16.30 -9.16
C LEU A 16 -0.14 -15.31 -9.14
N ILE A 17 -0.54 -14.89 -7.94
CA ILE A 17 -1.69 -14.00 -7.78
C ILE A 17 -1.43 -12.63 -8.41
N THR A 18 -0.27 -12.03 -8.15
CA THR A 18 0.09 -10.73 -8.74
C THR A 18 0.32 -10.78 -10.25
N GLY A 19 0.66 -11.97 -10.78
CA GLY A 19 0.81 -12.17 -12.23
C GLY A 19 -0.50 -12.35 -12.98
N VAL A 20 -1.57 -12.84 -12.34
CA VAL A 20 -2.87 -13.06 -12.99
C VAL A 20 -3.88 -11.94 -12.69
N VAL A 21 -3.75 -11.25 -11.58
CA VAL A 21 -4.61 -10.11 -11.22
C VAL A 21 -3.96 -8.82 -11.67
N VAL A 22 -4.09 -8.52 -12.96
CA VAL A 22 -3.53 -7.34 -13.62
C VAL A 22 -4.50 -6.81 -14.68
N PRO A 23 -4.56 -5.50 -14.95
CA PRO A 23 -3.93 -4.43 -14.18
C PRO A 23 -4.61 -4.22 -12.82
N ARG A 24 -3.86 -3.66 -11.87
CA ARG A 24 -4.39 -3.27 -10.56
C ARG A 24 -4.32 -1.76 -10.39
N PRO A 25 -5.34 -1.11 -9.84
CA PRO A 25 -5.24 0.30 -9.46
C PRO A 25 -4.27 0.48 -8.31
N ILE A 26 -3.65 1.64 -8.22
CA ILE A 26 -2.73 2.00 -7.15
C ILE A 26 -3.42 2.99 -6.19
N ALA A 27 -3.52 2.60 -4.93
CA ALA A 27 -3.81 3.53 -3.85
C ALA A 27 -2.50 4.14 -3.35
N TRP A 28 -2.31 5.41 -3.56
CA TRP A 28 -1.14 6.15 -3.06
C TRP A 28 -1.57 6.84 -1.77
N VAL A 29 -1.14 6.28 -0.64
CA VAL A 29 -1.73 6.56 0.66
C VAL A 29 -0.82 7.43 1.51
N THR A 30 -1.36 8.56 2.00
CA THR A 30 -0.76 9.31 3.09
C THR A 30 -1.42 8.94 4.43
N SER A 31 -0.60 8.82 5.44
CA SER A 31 -1.01 8.57 6.82
C SER A 31 -0.07 9.26 7.79
N LEU A 32 -0.57 9.67 8.96
CA LEU A 32 0.21 10.34 9.99
C LEU A 32 0.61 9.37 11.10
N SER A 33 1.87 9.43 11.52
CA SER A 33 2.33 8.78 12.73
C SER A 33 1.83 9.50 13.99
N GLY A 34 1.92 8.85 15.15
CA GLY A 34 1.60 9.47 16.42
C GLY A 34 2.49 10.68 16.78
N SER A 35 3.68 10.78 16.16
CA SER A 35 4.60 11.92 16.30
C SER A 35 4.44 12.99 15.20
N GLY A 36 3.45 12.85 14.31
CA GLY A 36 3.15 13.81 13.26
C GLY A 36 3.98 13.68 11.98
N VAL A 37 4.71 12.58 11.79
CA VAL A 37 5.43 12.30 10.55
C VAL A 37 4.45 11.82 9.48
N LEU A 38 4.45 12.46 8.33
CA LEU A 38 3.61 12.11 7.19
C LEU A 38 4.27 11.01 6.37
N ASN A 39 3.68 9.83 6.38
CA ASN A 39 4.09 8.69 5.58
C ASN A 39 3.32 8.65 4.26
N LEU A 40 4.00 8.29 3.17
CA LEU A 40 3.42 8.12 1.84
C LEU A 40 3.89 6.81 1.23
N ALA A 41 2.95 5.95 0.86
CA ALA A 41 3.28 4.66 0.26
C ALA A 41 2.22 4.21 -0.76
N PRO A 42 2.63 3.51 -1.84
CA PRO A 42 1.73 2.96 -2.85
C PRO A 42 1.32 1.52 -2.50
N PHE A 43 0.06 1.20 -2.77
CA PHE A 43 -0.50 -0.15 -2.61
C PHE A 43 -1.29 -0.54 -3.84
N SER A 44 -0.99 -1.70 -4.40
CA SER A 44 -1.67 -2.25 -5.58
C SER A 44 -2.75 -3.29 -5.25
N ALA A 45 -2.81 -3.77 -4.01
CA ALA A 45 -3.92 -4.57 -3.52
C ALA A 45 -5.05 -3.65 -3.05
N PHE A 46 -5.72 -3.02 -4.00
CA PHE A 46 -6.67 -1.94 -3.80
C PHE A 46 -7.91 -2.17 -4.65
N MET A 47 -9.08 -2.02 -4.04
CA MET A 47 -10.34 -2.20 -4.76
C MET A 47 -11.48 -1.37 -4.18
N PHE A 48 -12.45 -1.10 -5.04
CA PHE A 48 -13.79 -0.66 -4.66
C PHE A 48 -14.53 -1.80 -3.97
N VAL A 49 -15.23 -1.50 -2.90
CA VAL A 49 -16.05 -2.49 -2.15
C VAL A 49 -17.54 -2.17 -2.25
N SER A 50 -17.94 -0.93 -1.94
CA SER A 50 -19.36 -0.54 -1.88
C SER A 50 -19.53 0.95 -2.17
N PRO A 51 -20.59 1.34 -2.92
CA PRO A 51 -20.95 2.76 -3.11
C PRO A 51 -21.76 3.32 -1.93
N LYS A 52 -22.47 2.46 -1.17
CA LYS A 52 -23.36 2.90 -0.08
C LYS A 52 -23.37 1.86 1.06
N PRO A 53 -22.65 2.15 2.16
CA PRO A 53 -21.75 3.28 2.36
C PRO A 53 -20.55 3.23 1.41
N PRO A 54 -19.91 4.36 1.07
CA PRO A 54 -18.74 4.36 0.22
C PRO A 54 -17.57 3.68 0.94
N MET A 55 -17.07 2.58 0.37
CA MET A 55 -16.03 1.76 0.97
C MET A 55 -15.00 1.34 -0.07
N LEU A 56 -13.74 1.45 0.32
CA LEU A 56 -12.58 0.94 -0.39
C LEU A 56 -11.89 -0.10 0.48
N ALA A 57 -11.17 -1.04 -0.15
CA ALA A 57 -10.31 -1.98 0.56
C ALA A 57 -8.87 -1.85 0.06
N ILE A 58 -7.95 -1.82 0.99
CA ILE A 58 -6.52 -1.81 0.73
C ILE A 58 -5.89 -2.90 1.59
N SER A 59 -5.13 -3.80 0.97
CA SER A 59 -4.33 -4.77 1.70
C SER A 59 -2.92 -4.21 1.91
N VAL A 60 -2.53 -4.03 3.16
CA VAL A 60 -1.20 -3.58 3.54
C VAL A 60 -0.43 -4.78 4.08
N GLY A 61 0.58 -5.23 3.34
CA GLY A 61 1.42 -6.34 3.74
C GLY A 61 2.23 -6.03 5.00
N ARG A 62 2.74 -7.09 5.63
CA ARG A 62 3.63 -6.97 6.78
C ARG A 62 5.10 -7.09 6.36
N LYS A 63 5.99 -6.55 7.18
CA LYS A 63 7.42 -6.86 7.14
C LYS A 63 7.71 -7.92 8.20
N GLY A 64 7.78 -9.20 7.78
CA GLY A 64 7.84 -10.30 8.74
C GLY A 64 6.59 -10.29 9.64
N ASN A 65 6.77 -10.13 10.95
CA ASN A 65 5.68 -10.11 11.93
C ASN A 65 5.24 -8.70 12.34
N ILE A 66 5.82 -7.64 11.78
CA ILE A 66 5.48 -6.26 12.11
C ILE A 66 4.64 -5.60 11.03
N TYR A 67 3.78 -4.67 11.45
CA TYR A 67 3.02 -3.83 10.52
C TYR A 67 3.93 -2.84 9.82
N LYS A 68 3.67 -2.57 8.54
CA LYS A 68 4.23 -1.42 7.85
C LYS A 68 3.70 -0.12 8.46
N ASP A 69 4.45 0.96 8.29
CA ASP A 69 4.13 2.28 8.89
C ASP A 69 2.71 2.74 8.56
N THR A 70 2.27 2.58 7.31
CA THR A 70 0.90 2.90 6.89
C THR A 70 -0.14 2.16 7.72
N ALA A 71 0.00 0.84 7.90
CA ALA A 71 -0.94 0.05 8.69
C ALA A 71 -0.93 0.47 10.16
N GLN A 72 0.25 0.69 10.72
CA GLN A 72 0.39 1.14 12.10
C GLN A 72 -0.26 2.51 12.33
N ASN A 73 -0.05 3.45 11.40
CA ASN A 73 -0.64 4.78 11.45
C ASN A 73 -2.17 4.73 11.37
N ILE A 74 -2.72 3.93 10.46
CA ILE A 74 -4.17 3.77 10.30
C ILE A 74 -4.80 3.15 11.54
N LEU A 75 -4.17 2.12 12.12
CA LEU A 75 -4.67 1.49 13.34
C LEU A 75 -4.67 2.46 14.54
N ASN A 76 -3.70 3.38 14.60
CA ASN A 76 -3.58 4.34 15.69
C ASN A 76 -4.52 5.54 15.53
N ASN A 77 -4.66 6.07 14.31
CA ASN A 77 -5.36 7.32 14.03
C ASN A 77 -6.75 7.15 13.40
N GLU A 78 -7.05 5.96 12.87
CA GLU A 78 -8.32 5.63 12.20
C GLU A 78 -8.65 6.51 10.99
N GLU A 79 -7.62 7.15 10.39
CA GLU A 79 -7.78 7.99 9.20
C GLU A 79 -6.57 7.91 8.27
N TYR A 80 -6.82 8.09 7.00
CA TYR A 80 -5.81 8.15 5.94
C TYR A 80 -6.41 8.79 4.68
N VAL A 81 -5.56 9.20 3.76
CA VAL A 81 -6.00 9.76 2.48
C VAL A 81 -5.46 8.92 1.32
N VAL A 82 -6.34 8.57 0.40
CA VAL A 82 -5.98 7.88 -0.84
C VAL A 82 -5.84 8.91 -1.96
N HIS A 83 -4.68 8.94 -2.59
CA HIS A 83 -4.40 9.77 -3.76
C HIS A 83 -4.40 8.89 -5.01
N ILE A 84 -4.97 9.40 -6.08
CA ILE A 84 -4.91 8.78 -7.40
C ILE A 84 -3.88 9.55 -8.22
N ALA A 85 -2.75 8.90 -8.48
CA ALA A 85 -1.66 9.50 -9.24
C ALA A 85 -1.90 9.35 -10.74
N ASP A 86 -1.59 10.40 -11.50
CA ASP A 86 -1.51 10.34 -12.95
C ASP A 86 -0.09 9.91 -13.43
N SER A 87 0.08 9.80 -14.72
CA SER A 87 1.35 9.35 -15.32
C SER A 87 2.54 10.28 -15.04
N SER A 88 2.32 11.55 -14.77
CA SER A 88 3.39 12.50 -14.43
C SER A 88 4.04 12.22 -13.08
N LEU A 89 3.31 11.57 -12.17
CA LEU A 89 3.75 11.20 -10.83
C LEU A 89 4.32 9.78 -10.72
N MET A 90 4.40 9.05 -11.82
CA MET A 90 4.80 7.64 -11.82
C MET A 90 6.15 7.38 -11.12
N ASN A 91 7.14 8.24 -11.34
CA ASN A 91 8.44 8.10 -10.69
C ASN A 91 8.34 8.33 -9.17
N ALA A 92 7.60 9.37 -8.75
CA ALA A 92 7.38 9.64 -7.33
C ALA A 92 6.63 8.50 -6.63
N VAL A 93 5.64 7.91 -7.28
CA VAL A 93 4.94 6.71 -6.77
C VAL A 93 5.92 5.55 -6.59
N HIS A 94 6.78 5.30 -7.57
CA HIS A 94 7.77 4.23 -7.48
C HIS A 94 8.79 4.49 -6.38
N GLU A 95 9.33 5.69 -6.31
CA GLU A 95 10.32 6.09 -5.30
C GLU A 95 9.76 6.04 -3.88
N SER A 96 8.48 6.40 -3.68
CA SER A 96 7.81 6.32 -2.39
C SER A 96 7.58 4.88 -1.89
N SER A 97 7.80 3.88 -2.74
CA SER A 97 7.77 2.47 -2.35
C SER A 97 9.04 2.00 -1.65
N THR A 98 10.11 2.80 -1.69
CA THR A 98 11.38 2.50 -1.02
C THR A 98 11.20 2.54 0.50
N GLU A 99 11.84 1.60 1.18
CA GLU A 99 11.78 1.54 2.63
C GLU A 99 12.60 2.66 3.28
N HIS A 100 11.93 3.44 4.12
CA HIS A 100 12.54 4.46 4.96
C HIS A 100 12.30 4.14 6.45
N PRO A 101 13.13 4.68 7.37
CA PRO A 101 12.82 4.63 8.80
C PRO A 101 11.49 5.34 9.12
N PRO A 102 10.77 4.95 10.20
CA PRO A 102 9.46 5.50 10.54
C PRO A 102 9.43 7.00 10.83
N ASP A 103 10.58 7.60 11.10
CA ASP A 103 10.77 9.03 11.37
C ASP A 103 11.11 9.85 10.10
N VAL A 104 11.19 9.19 8.95
CA VAL A 104 11.45 9.84 7.65
C VAL A 104 10.15 9.93 6.87
N SER A 105 9.83 11.13 6.38
CA SER A 105 8.67 11.39 5.52
C SER A 105 9.05 11.27 4.05
N GLU A 106 8.42 10.37 3.33
CA GLU A 106 8.60 10.22 1.88
C GLU A 106 8.15 11.49 1.13
N VAL A 107 7.16 12.20 1.66
CA VAL A 107 6.68 13.47 1.09
C VAL A 107 7.79 14.53 1.12
N GLU A 108 8.52 14.63 2.21
CA GLU A 108 9.65 15.55 2.37
C GLU A 108 10.85 15.14 1.52
N GLU A 109 11.21 13.84 1.54
CA GLU A 109 12.30 13.29 0.74
C GLU A 109 12.09 13.49 -0.76
N LEU A 110 10.87 13.30 -1.24
CA LEU A 110 10.51 13.45 -2.65
C LEU A 110 10.13 14.89 -3.03
N ARG A 111 10.10 15.79 -2.07
CA ARG A 111 9.73 17.22 -2.27
C ARG A 111 8.35 17.40 -2.92
N LEU A 112 7.41 16.59 -2.47
CA LEU A 112 6.03 16.59 -2.94
C LEU A 112 5.16 17.62 -2.22
#